data_e612882642942fd4a4642d0968d4cabe
#
_entry.id   e612882642942fd4a4642d0968d4cabe
#
_cell.length_a   1.000
_cell.length_b   1.000
_cell.length_c   1.000
_cell.angle_alpha   90.00
_cell.angle_beta   90.00
_cell.angle_gamma   90.00
#
_symmetry.space_group_name_H-M   'P 1'
#
loop_
_entity.id
_entity.type
_entity.pdbx_description
1 polymer ?
#
loop_
_entity_poly.entity_id
_entity_poly.type
_entity_poly.pdbx_seq_one_letter_code
_entity_poly.pdbx_strand_id
1 'polypeptide(L)'
;MKQDMIVILDLGSTENTVIARQIRDLGVYSEIHPHDITVEELQALDNVKGIILNGGENRVVDGQEVQVRDELYGLGYPMISIDYPQSKCEAQYQELPDDAAMKAFLSLIHI
;
A
#
# COMPACT_ATOMS: atom_id res chain seq x y z
N MET A 1 -13.19 15.54 12.25
CA MET A 1 -13.24 15.24 10.81
C MET A 1 -12.23 14.16 10.50
N LYS A 2 -12.65 13.11 9.81
CA LYS A 2 -11.75 12.00 9.46
C LYS A 2 -11.03 12.31 8.16
N GLN A 3 -9.74 12.01 8.12
CA GLN A 3 -8.93 12.23 6.94
C GLN A 3 -8.93 10.99 6.06
N ASP A 4 -8.88 11.19 4.74
CA ASP A 4 -8.67 10.10 3.82
C ASP A 4 -7.31 9.44 4.11
N MET A 5 -7.27 8.11 4.07
CA MET A 5 -6.10 7.35 4.49
C MET A 5 -5.60 6.44 3.38
N ILE A 6 -4.29 6.36 3.27
CA ILE A 6 -3.61 5.33 2.49
C ILE A 6 -3.01 4.32 3.46
N VAL A 7 -3.28 3.05 3.23
CA VAL A 7 -2.70 1.95 4.02
C VAL A 7 -1.50 1.41 3.26
N ILE A 8 -0.37 1.32 3.95
CA ILE A 8 0.85 0.74 3.41
C ILE A 8 1.02 -0.62 4.06
N LEU A 9 1.01 -1.68 3.26
CA LEU A 9 1.19 -3.05 3.76
C LEU A 9 2.66 -3.44 3.61
N ASP A 10 3.25 -3.86 4.73
CA ASP A 10 4.66 -4.24 4.79
C ASP A 10 4.84 -5.68 4.30
N LEU A 11 5.35 -5.82 3.08
CA LEU A 11 5.66 -7.12 2.49
C LEU A 11 7.17 -7.40 2.47
N GLY A 12 7.91 -6.79 3.41
CA GLY A 12 9.34 -7.04 3.54
C GLY A 12 10.22 -5.88 3.13
N SER A 13 9.65 -4.69 2.96
CA SER A 13 10.42 -3.50 2.61
C SER A 13 11.07 -2.88 3.85
N THR A 14 12.25 -2.29 3.66
CA THR A 14 12.87 -1.43 4.66
C THR A 14 12.50 0.04 4.47
N GLU A 15 11.63 0.34 3.48
CA GLU A 15 11.33 1.71 3.06
C GLU A 15 9.91 2.15 3.36
N ASN A 16 9.20 1.44 4.26
CA ASN A 16 7.82 1.77 4.59
C ASN A 16 7.67 3.20 5.12
N THR A 17 8.62 3.64 5.96
CA THR A 17 8.59 4.99 6.53
C THR A 17 8.89 6.05 5.48
N VAL A 18 9.69 5.73 4.47
CA VAL A 18 9.98 6.65 3.37
C VAL A 18 8.71 6.92 2.57
N ILE A 19 7.95 5.86 2.26
CA ILE A 19 6.68 5.98 1.53
C ILE A 19 5.67 6.75 2.38
N ALA A 20 5.57 6.44 3.66
CA ALA A 20 4.65 7.13 4.56
C ALA A 20 4.95 8.63 4.61
N ARG A 21 6.23 8.99 4.66
CA ARG A 21 6.65 10.40 4.65
C ARG A 21 6.30 11.07 3.32
N GLN A 22 6.52 10.38 2.19
CA GLN A 22 6.19 10.90 0.87
C GLN A 22 4.71 11.24 0.77
N ILE A 23 3.84 10.34 1.22
CA ILE A 23 2.40 10.54 1.20
C ILE A 23 2.01 11.69 2.10
N ARG A 24 2.62 11.79 3.29
CA ARG A 24 2.36 12.87 4.23
C ARG A 24 2.79 14.21 3.66
N ASP A 25 3.93 14.26 2.96
CA ASP A 25 4.40 15.49 2.32
C ASP A 25 3.47 15.95 1.21
N LEU A 26 2.67 15.04 0.65
CA LEU A 26 1.63 15.37 -0.32
C LEU A 26 0.30 15.73 0.34
N GLY A 27 0.25 15.80 1.66
CA GLY A 27 -0.91 16.24 2.41
C GLY A 27 -1.91 15.15 2.74
N VAL A 28 -1.52 13.88 2.68
CA VAL A 28 -2.41 12.75 2.91
C VAL A 28 -1.94 11.94 4.12
N TYR A 29 -2.90 11.46 4.91
CA TYR A 29 -2.61 10.61 6.05
C TYR A 29 -2.33 9.18 5.59
N SER A 30 -1.37 8.50 6.23
CA SER A 30 -1.04 7.11 5.93
C SER A 30 -0.75 6.34 7.20
N GLU A 31 -1.01 5.03 7.16
CA GLU A 31 -0.64 4.10 8.24
C GLU A 31 0.06 2.88 7.63
N ILE A 32 1.03 2.34 8.36
CA ILE A 32 1.75 1.14 7.97
C ILE A 32 1.15 -0.03 8.77
N HIS A 33 0.74 -1.06 8.06
CA HIS A 33 0.16 -2.26 8.67
C HIS A 33 0.89 -3.51 8.18
N PRO A 34 0.84 -4.62 8.93
CA PRO A 34 1.47 -5.86 8.50
C PRO A 34 0.78 -6.46 7.28
N HIS A 35 1.53 -7.27 6.52
CA HIS A 35 1.03 -7.89 5.30
C HIS A 35 -0.16 -8.83 5.53
N ASP A 36 -0.26 -9.39 6.72
CA ASP A 36 -1.30 -10.37 7.07
C ASP A 36 -2.53 -9.73 7.72
N ILE A 37 -2.70 -8.42 7.56
CA ILE A 37 -3.90 -7.74 8.05
C ILE A 37 -5.15 -8.44 7.52
N THR A 38 -6.15 -8.62 8.38
CA THR A 38 -7.40 -9.27 8.00
C THR A 38 -8.36 -8.27 7.36
N VAL A 39 -9.37 -8.79 6.67
CA VAL A 39 -10.44 -7.95 6.09
C VAL A 39 -11.12 -7.15 7.21
N GLU A 40 -11.41 -7.79 8.34
CA GLU A 40 -12.07 -7.14 9.47
C GLU A 40 -11.24 -5.99 10.02
N GLU A 41 -9.93 -6.22 10.17
CA GLU A 41 -9.02 -5.18 10.66
C GLU A 41 -8.95 -4.00 9.69
N LEU A 42 -8.87 -4.29 8.38
CA LEU A 42 -8.81 -3.25 7.37
C LEU A 42 -10.10 -2.44 7.32
N GLN A 43 -11.24 -3.12 7.38
CA GLN A 43 -12.55 -2.45 7.34
C GLN A 43 -12.84 -1.66 8.60
N ALA A 44 -12.17 -1.97 9.72
CA ALA A 44 -12.28 -1.20 10.94
C ALA A 44 -11.54 0.14 10.87
N LEU A 45 -10.65 0.31 9.90
CA LEU A 45 -9.96 1.59 9.69
C LEU A 45 -10.88 2.56 8.96
N ASP A 46 -10.88 3.81 9.41
CA ASP A 46 -11.75 4.83 8.84
C ASP A 46 -11.15 5.44 7.57
N ASN A 47 -12.00 5.61 6.55
CA ASN A 47 -11.67 6.38 5.34
C ASN A 47 -10.46 5.87 4.57
N VAL A 48 -10.27 4.55 4.50
CA VAL A 48 -9.24 3.97 3.63
C VAL A 48 -9.64 4.19 2.18
N LYS A 49 -8.79 4.89 1.42
CA LYS A 49 -9.05 5.23 0.02
C LYS A 49 -8.15 4.46 -0.95
N GLY A 50 -7.05 3.93 -0.47
CA GLY A 50 -6.15 3.16 -1.32
C GLY A 50 -5.15 2.37 -0.49
N ILE A 51 -4.50 1.41 -1.13
CA ILE A 51 -3.56 0.50 -0.47
C ILE A 51 -2.30 0.43 -1.31
N ILE A 52 -1.15 0.47 -0.64
CA ILE A 52 0.15 0.27 -1.26
C ILE A 52 0.74 -1.03 -0.74
N LEU A 53 1.01 -1.96 -1.66
CA LEU A 53 1.68 -3.22 -1.35
C LEU A 53 3.18 -2.98 -1.50
N ASN A 54 3.88 -2.86 -0.38
CA ASN A 54 5.28 -2.48 -0.38
C ASN A 54 6.16 -3.71 -0.16
N GLY A 55 6.58 -4.33 -1.26
CA GLY A 55 7.54 -5.43 -1.25
C GLY A 55 8.92 -4.92 -0.91
N GLY A 56 9.95 -5.69 -1.25
CA GLY A 56 11.32 -5.29 -1.01
C GLY A 56 12.23 -6.48 -0.83
N GLU A 57 13.41 -6.22 -0.31
CA GLU A 57 14.46 -7.23 -0.19
C GLU A 57 14.05 -8.42 0.69
N ASN A 58 13.21 -8.17 1.68
CA ASN A 58 12.83 -9.19 2.67
C ASN A 58 11.47 -9.82 2.38
N ARG A 59 10.99 -9.72 1.14
CA ARG A 59 9.68 -10.30 0.77
C ARG A 59 9.69 -11.83 0.72
N VAL A 60 10.86 -12.45 0.76
CA VAL A 60 10.98 -13.90 0.82
C VAL A 60 11.54 -14.29 2.17
N VAL A 61 10.79 -15.08 2.94
CA VAL A 61 11.17 -15.57 4.26
C VAL A 61 11.10 -17.11 4.22
N ASP A 62 12.20 -17.76 4.58
CA ASP A 62 12.31 -19.22 4.59
C ASP A 62 11.92 -19.85 3.25
N GLY A 63 12.30 -19.21 2.15
CA GLY A 63 12.02 -19.70 0.80
C GLY A 63 10.59 -19.45 0.34
N GLN A 64 9.76 -18.78 1.14
CA GLN A 64 8.37 -18.48 0.78
C GLN A 64 8.20 -16.97 0.66
N GLU A 65 7.50 -16.55 -0.38
CA GLU A 65 7.21 -15.15 -0.61
C GLU A 65 6.13 -14.66 0.35
N VAL A 66 6.37 -13.49 0.95
CA VAL A 66 5.37 -12.83 1.80
C VAL A 66 4.22 -12.35 0.93
N GLN A 67 3.00 -12.67 1.31
CA GLN A 67 1.81 -12.33 0.51
C GLN A 67 0.73 -11.73 1.40
N VAL A 68 -0.11 -10.88 0.78
CA VAL A 68 -1.32 -10.40 1.44
C VAL A 68 -2.44 -11.42 1.24
N ARG A 69 -3.47 -11.32 2.07
CA ARG A 69 -4.64 -12.21 1.97
C ARG A 69 -5.39 -11.91 0.67
N ASP A 70 -5.79 -12.97 -0.04
CA ASP A 70 -6.48 -12.84 -1.32
C ASP A 70 -7.80 -12.06 -1.19
N GLU A 71 -8.46 -12.16 -0.04
CA GLU A 71 -9.72 -11.47 0.21
C GLU A 71 -9.61 -9.96 0.07
N LEU A 72 -8.43 -9.39 0.32
CA LEU A 72 -8.23 -7.94 0.24
C LEU A 72 -8.41 -7.42 -1.17
N TYR A 73 -8.05 -8.20 -2.18
CA TYR A 73 -8.21 -7.79 -3.57
C TYR A 73 -9.67 -7.66 -3.99
N GLY A 74 -10.56 -8.38 -3.32
CA GLY A 74 -11.98 -8.34 -3.61
C GLY A 74 -12.75 -7.19 -2.97
N LEU A 75 -12.09 -6.38 -2.14
CA LEU A 75 -12.76 -5.29 -1.42
C LEU A 75 -12.96 -4.02 -2.26
N GLY A 76 -12.32 -3.94 -3.43
CA GLY A 76 -12.50 -2.81 -4.33
C GLY A 76 -11.62 -1.60 -4.06
N TYR A 77 -10.67 -1.69 -3.14
CA TYR A 77 -9.72 -0.60 -2.91
C TYR A 77 -8.73 -0.51 -4.07
N PRO A 78 -8.48 0.70 -4.62
CA PRO A 78 -7.38 0.89 -5.55
C PRO A 78 -6.05 0.55 -4.89
N MET A 79 -5.20 -0.20 -5.59
CA MET A 79 -3.92 -0.66 -5.06
C MET A 79 -2.80 -0.41 -6.05
N ILE A 80 -1.62 -0.08 -5.53
CA ILE A 80 -0.37 -0.15 -6.30
C ILE A 80 0.61 -1.04 -5.56
N SER A 81 1.54 -1.63 -6.29
CA SER A 81 2.59 -2.45 -5.71
C SER A 81 3.96 -1.85 -6.01
N ILE A 82 4.88 -2.00 -5.07
CA ILE A 82 6.26 -1.54 -5.19
C ILE A 82 7.16 -2.73 -4.90
N ASP A 83 7.99 -3.08 -5.88
CA ASP A 83 8.88 -4.25 -5.81
C ASP A 83 8.14 -5.52 -5.38
N TYR A 84 6.92 -5.68 -5.88
CA TYR A 84 6.06 -6.82 -5.61
C TYR A 84 5.16 -7.03 -6.83
N PRO A 85 5.47 -7.95 -7.74
CA PRO A 85 4.69 -8.14 -8.95
C PRO A 85 3.31 -8.72 -8.62
N GLN A 86 2.28 -7.90 -8.80
CA GLN A 86 0.91 -8.32 -8.54
C GLN A 86 -0.02 -7.73 -9.60
N SER A 87 -0.54 -8.61 -10.47
CA SER A 87 -1.36 -8.18 -11.61
C SER A 87 -2.71 -7.59 -11.20
N LYS A 88 -3.15 -7.80 -9.97
CA LYS A 88 -4.41 -7.26 -9.47
C LYS A 88 -4.32 -5.80 -9.06
N CYS A 89 -3.11 -5.22 -9.03
CA CYS A 89 -2.91 -3.82 -8.69
C CYS A 89 -3.12 -2.93 -9.91
N GLU A 90 -3.57 -1.68 -9.68
CA GLU A 90 -3.75 -0.68 -10.74
C GLU A 90 -2.44 -0.36 -11.44
N ALA A 91 -1.34 -0.35 -10.69
CA ALA A 91 0.00 -0.13 -11.24
C ALA A 91 1.02 -0.91 -10.43
N GLN A 92 2.12 -1.28 -11.08
CA GLN A 92 3.21 -2.02 -10.45
C GLN A 92 4.50 -1.26 -10.68
N TYR A 93 5.23 -0.97 -9.61
CA TYR A 93 6.51 -0.26 -9.67
C TYR A 93 7.63 -1.17 -9.19
N GLN A 94 8.77 -1.12 -9.85
CA GLN A 94 9.95 -1.87 -9.42
C GLN A 94 10.72 -1.14 -8.33
N GLU A 95 10.60 0.18 -8.30
CA GLU A 95 11.25 1.04 -7.32
C GLU A 95 10.23 2.02 -6.77
N LEU A 96 10.61 2.75 -5.72
CA LEU A 96 9.75 3.78 -5.14
C LEU A 96 9.29 4.75 -6.24
N PRO A 97 7.98 4.98 -6.39
CA PRO A 97 7.49 5.98 -7.32
C PRO A 97 7.93 7.38 -6.88
N ASP A 98 8.20 8.23 -7.85
CA ASP A 98 8.49 9.64 -7.55
C ASP A 98 7.22 10.37 -7.12
N ASP A 99 7.37 11.64 -6.75
CA ASP A 99 6.24 12.44 -6.28
C ASP A 99 5.16 12.60 -7.34
N ALA A 100 5.55 12.71 -8.62
CA ALA A 100 4.59 12.85 -9.71
C ALA A 100 3.74 11.59 -9.84
N ALA A 101 4.36 10.40 -9.77
CA ALA A 101 3.64 9.13 -9.85
C ALA A 101 2.75 8.93 -8.62
N MET A 102 3.22 9.28 -7.43
CA MET A 102 2.43 9.17 -6.22
C MET A 102 1.23 10.13 -6.26
N LYS A 103 1.42 11.36 -6.73
CA LYS A 103 0.31 12.30 -6.91
C LYS A 103 -0.71 11.77 -7.91
N ALA A 104 -0.27 11.13 -8.98
CA ALA A 104 -1.18 10.55 -9.97
C ALA A 104 -2.05 9.46 -9.33
N PHE A 105 -1.46 8.61 -8.49
CA PHE A 105 -2.21 7.59 -7.77
C PHE A 105 -3.24 8.24 -6.83
N LEU A 106 -2.84 9.24 -6.06
CA LEU A 106 -3.75 9.92 -5.13
C LEU A 106 -4.89 10.61 -5.86
N SER A 107 -4.61 11.21 -7.03
CA SER A 107 -5.65 11.81 -7.86
C SER A 107 -6.64 10.78 -8.39
N LEU A 108 -6.14 9.61 -8.78
CA LEU A 108 -6.96 8.51 -9.29
C LEU A 108 -8.01 8.08 -8.26
N ILE A 109 -7.67 8.11 -7.00
CA ILE A 109 -8.55 7.69 -5.91
C ILE A 109 -9.25 8.87 -5.23
N HIS A 110 -9.23 10.03 -5.84
CA HIS A 110 -9.99 11.21 -5.42
C HIS A 110 -9.56 11.76 -4.05
N ILE A 111 -8.29 11.75 -3.79
CA ILE A 111 -7.73 12.41 -2.59
C ILE A 111 -7.17 13.78 -2.95
#